data_268d4d609c5e85d0e31e276201623682
#
_entry.id   268d4d609c5e85d0e31e276201623682
#
_cell.length_a   1.000
_cell.length_b   1.000
_cell.length_c   1.000
_cell.angle_alpha   90.00
_cell.angle_beta   90.00
_cell.angle_gamma   90.00
#
_symmetry.space_group_name_H-M   'P 1'
#
loop_
_entity.id
_entity.type
_entity.pdbx_description
1 polymer ?
#
loop_
_entity_poly.entity_id
_entity_poly.type
_entity_poly.pdbx_seq_one_letter_code
_entity_poly.pdbx_strand_id
1 'polypeptide(L)'
;MAEVLSTTAVIKEASTAASTQTLFINGKSFTLDADPKMPILWALRDILGLTGTKYGCGAGLCGACTVHLDGQPVRACLTSLGQAQGKQLTTIEGLDNQKLKNAWAEHNVPQCGYCQAGQLMSAAALVAQHPKPSEEQINSAMSGNICRCGTYPRIKAALQNYAKQEG
;
A
#
# COMPACT_ATOMS: atom_id res chain seq x y z
N MET A 1 -35.93 36.48 -33.29
CA MET A 1 -34.75 36.83 -32.49
C MET A 1 -34.85 36.01 -31.21
N ALA A 2 -34.05 34.95 -31.10
CA ALA A 2 -34.03 34.07 -29.95
C ALA A 2 -32.78 34.40 -29.14
N GLU A 3 -33.00 34.87 -27.91
CA GLU A 3 -31.97 35.26 -26.95
C GLU A 3 -31.36 34.00 -26.35
N VAL A 4 -30.07 33.76 -26.62
CA VAL A 4 -29.30 32.64 -26.05
C VAL A 4 -28.88 33.06 -24.65
N LEU A 5 -29.56 32.53 -23.63
CA LEU A 5 -29.16 32.66 -22.22
C LEU A 5 -27.87 31.89 -22.00
N SER A 6 -26.75 32.62 -21.92
CA SER A 6 -25.44 32.10 -21.51
C SER A 6 -25.47 31.79 -19.98
N THR A 7 -25.65 30.53 -19.64
CA THR A 7 -25.50 30.07 -18.24
C THR A 7 -24.01 29.82 -17.97
N THR A 8 -23.31 30.85 -17.50
CA THR A 8 -21.95 30.71 -17.00
C THR A 8 -22.05 30.01 -15.63
N ALA A 9 -21.85 28.70 -15.60
CA ALA A 9 -21.68 27.97 -14.38
C ALA A 9 -20.35 28.39 -13.74
N VAL A 10 -20.41 29.20 -12.71
CA VAL A 10 -19.27 29.50 -11.84
C VAL A 10 -18.96 28.23 -11.04
N ILE A 11 -17.98 27.47 -11.51
CA ILE A 11 -17.37 26.39 -10.72
C ILE A 11 -16.62 27.09 -9.60
N LYS A 12 -17.24 27.16 -8.42
CA LYS A 12 -16.59 27.62 -7.20
C LYS A 12 -15.53 26.56 -6.87
N GLU A 13 -14.27 26.84 -7.20
CA GLU A 13 -13.15 26.05 -6.76
C GLU A 13 -13.20 25.99 -5.23
N ALA A 14 -13.46 24.79 -4.69
CA ALA A 14 -13.32 24.56 -3.27
C ALA A 14 -11.81 24.67 -2.96
N SER A 15 -11.39 25.82 -2.46
CA SER A 15 -10.07 26.02 -1.88
C SER A 15 -9.95 25.02 -0.72
N THR A 16 -9.44 23.82 -0.99
CA THR A 16 -8.98 22.91 0.03
C THR A 16 -7.77 23.55 0.69
N ALA A 17 -7.92 23.97 1.93
CA ALA A 17 -6.85 24.60 2.70
C ALA A 17 -5.70 23.59 2.79
N ALA A 18 -4.68 23.77 1.94
CA ALA A 18 -3.42 23.08 2.06
C ALA A 18 -2.85 23.39 3.46
N SER A 19 -2.41 22.38 4.16
CA SER A 19 -1.77 22.51 5.45
C SER A 19 -0.51 21.67 5.49
N THR A 20 0.47 22.13 6.24
CA THR A 20 1.73 21.44 6.39
C THR A 20 1.52 20.09 7.10
N GLN A 21 1.83 18.99 6.43
CA GLN A 21 1.75 17.63 6.94
C GLN A 21 3.15 17.07 7.12
N THR A 22 3.46 16.57 8.32
CA THR A 22 4.74 15.89 8.60
C THR A 22 4.50 14.39 8.68
N LEU A 23 5.18 13.64 7.81
CA LEU A 23 5.13 12.19 7.73
C LEU A 23 6.51 11.59 8.02
N PHE A 24 6.54 10.47 8.73
CA PHE A 24 7.74 9.67 8.94
C PHE A 24 7.66 8.43 8.03
N ILE A 25 8.44 8.42 6.94
CA ILE A 25 8.37 7.39 5.90
C ILE A 25 9.72 6.70 5.78
N ASN A 26 9.76 5.39 5.98
CA ASN A 26 10.97 4.57 5.89
C ASN A 26 12.12 5.15 6.75
N GLY A 27 11.80 5.61 7.96
CA GLY A 27 12.77 6.19 8.91
C GLY A 27 13.20 7.62 8.60
N LYS A 28 12.62 8.29 7.59
CA LYS A 28 12.91 9.67 7.24
C LYS A 28 11.69 10.57 7.46
N SER A 29 11.91 11.81 7.86
CA SER A 29 10.86 12.83 7.99
C SER A 29 10.66 13.55 6.67
N PHE A 30 9.40 13.73 6.26
CA PHE A 30 8.99 14.49 5.08
C PHE A 30 7.93 15.51 5.49
N THR A 31 8.12 16.75 5.03
CA THR A 31 7.14 17.83 5.23
C THR A 31 6.50 18.15 3.89
N LEU A 32 5.18 18.01 3.82
CA LEU A 32 4.39 18.22 2.61
C LEU A 32 3.36 19.32 2.83
N ASP A 33 3.23 20.23 1.87
CA ASP A 33 2.12 21.17 1.80
C ASP A 33 1.02 20.56 0.92
N ALA A 34 0.06 19.91 1.57
CA ALA A 34 -0.97 19.13 0.90
C ALA A 34 -2.27 19.07 1.73
N ASP A 35 -3.38 18.75 1.08
CA ASP A 35 -4.66 18.53 1.75
C ASP A 35 -4.54 17.33 2.71
N PRO A 36 -4.83 17.50 4.03
CA PRO A 36 -4.83 16.39 4.98
C PRO A 36 -5.80 15.26 4.63
N LYS A 37 -6.79 15.50 3.77
CA LYS A 37 -7.72 14.50 3.27
C LYS A 37 -7.16 13.69 2.08
N MET A 38 -6.05 14.14 1.49
CA MET A 38 -5.40 13.42 0.37
C MET A 38 -5.03 12.00 0.82
N PRO A 39 -5.37 10.94 0.05
CA PRO A 39 -4.87 9.60 0.30
C PRO A 39 -3.34 9.54 0.25
N ILE A 40 -2.72 8.86 1.22
CA ILE A 40 -1.24 8.72 1.28
C ILE A 40 -0.67 8.08 0.01
N LEU A 41 -1.46 7.30 -0.72
CA LEU A 41 -1.05 6.70 -2.00
C LEU A 41 -0.55 7.76 -2.99
N TRP A 42 -1.26 8.88 -3.12
CA TRP A 42 -0.89 9.95 -4.05
C TRP A 42 0.31 10.75 -3.55
N ALA A 43 0.38 11.03 -2.24
CA ALA A 43 1.57 11.66 -1.66
C ALA A 43 2.83 10.80 -1.89
N LEU A 44 2.75 9.49 -1.70
CA LEU A 44 3.87 8.58 -1.95
C LEU A 44 4.29 8.60 -3.42
N ARG A 45 3.33 8.43 -4.35
CA ARG A 45 3.65 8.23 -5.76
C ARG A 45 3.95 9.52 -6.50
N ASP A 46 3.12 10.56 -6.31
CA ASP A 46 3.11 11.75 -7.17
C ASP A 46 3.96 12.88 -6.57
N ILE A 47 4.06 12.96 -5.23
CA ILE A 47 4.85 14.00 -4.57
C ILE A 47 6.25 13.48 -4.22
N LEU A 48 6.35 12.29 -3.62
CA LEU A 48 7.61 11.76 -3.10
C LEU A 48 8.33 10.82 -4.07
N GLY A 49 7.70 10.43 -5.17
CA GLY A 49 8.30 9.52 -6.17
C GLY A 49 8.47 8.07 -5.69
N LEU A 50 7.85 7.68 -4.56
CA LEU A 50 7.87 6.31 -4.03
C LEU A 50 6.84 5.46 -4.77
N THR A 51 7.19 5.01 -5.97
CA THR A 51 6.27 4.36 -6.91
C THR A 51 6.09 2.86 -6.71
N GLY A 52 6.79 2.26 -5.75
CA GLY A 52 6.65 0.84 -5.40
C GLY A 52 5.25 0.49 -4.90
N THR A 53 4.63 1.36 -4.10
CA THR A 53 3.21 1.27 -3.72
C THR A 53 2.33 1.52 -4.94
N LYS A 54 1.45 0.57 -5.30
CA LYS A 54 0.70 0.61 -6.57
C LYS A 54 -0.76 1.04 -6.38
N TYR A 55 -1.28 1.83 -7.33
CA TYR A 55 -2.71 2.06 -7.48
C TYR A 55 -3.36 0.84 -8.16
N GLY A 56 -4.55 0.47 -7.75
CA GLY A 56 -5.35 -0.58 -8.38
C GLY A 56 -6.83 -0.19 -8.40
N CYS A 57 -7.58 -0.52 -7.35
CA CYS A 57 -9.02 -0.28 -7.31
C CYS A 57 -9.44 1.10 -6.76
N GLY A 58 -8.60 1.76 -5.96
CA GLY A 58 -8.96 3.01 -5.24
C GLY A 58 -10.01 2.82 -4.13
N ALA A 59 -10.49 1.59 -3.89
CA ALA A 59 -11.58 1.25 -3.00
C ALA A 59 -11.18 0.28 -1.86
N GLY A 60 -9.88 0.10 -1.61
CA GLY A 60 -9.38 -0.76 -0.53
C GLY A 60 -9.45 -2.27 -0.79
N LEU A 61 -9.99 -2.71 -1.93
CA LEU A 61 -10.34 -4.11 -2.18
C LEU A 61 -9.18 -4.97 -2.72
N CYS A 62 -8.28 -4.39 -3.53
CA CYS A 62 -7.31 -5.18 -4.30
C CYS A 62 -5.96 -5.42 -3.61
N GLY A 63 -5.64 -4.68 -2.56
CA GLY A 63 -4.40 -4.81 -1.80
C GLY A 63 -3.12 -4.30 -2.46
N ALA A 64 -3.15 -3.84 -3.71
CA ALA A 64 -1.95 -3.39 -4.43
C ALA A 64 -1.25 -2.20 -3.75
N CYS A 65 -1.99 -1.39 -3.00
CA CYS A 65 -1.52 -0.21 -2.29
C CYS A 65 -1.23 -0.46 -0.79
N THR A 66 -1.06 -1.69 -0.36
CA THR A 66 -0.77 -1.98 1.05
C THR A 66 0.57 -1.38 1.47
N VAL A 67 0.56 -0.67 2.59
CA VAL A 67 1.71 -0.14 3.31
C VAL A 67 1.55 -0.47 4.80
N HIS A 68 2.58 -0.26 5.62
CA HIS A 68 2.42 -0.36 7.07
C HIS A 68 2.33 1.02 7.69
N LEU A 69 1.37 1.21 8.61
CA LEU A 69 1.25 2.37 9.46
C LEU A 69 1.40 1.89 10.91
N ASP A 70 2.47 2.32 11.59
CA ASP A 70 2.86 1.79 12.91
C ASP A 70 2.93 0.25 12.93
N GLY A 71 3.48 -0.35 11.87
CA GLY A 71 3.61 -1.81 11.72
C GLY A 71 2.34 -2.54 11.28
N GLN A 72 1.19 -1.87 11.22
CA GLN A 72 -0.08 -2.48 10.80
C GLN A 72 -0.33 -2.29 9.30
N PRO A 73 -0.79 -3.32 8.58
CA PRO A 73 -1.07 -3.21 7.15
C PRO A 73 -2.34 -2.38 6.91
N VAL A 74 -2.20 -1.31 6.12
CA VAL A 74 -3.31 -0.41 5.75
C VAL A 74 -3.37 -0.23 4.23
N ARG A 75 -4.52 0.19 3.73
CA ARG A 75 -4.73 0.50 2.31
C ARG A 75 -4.44 1.98 2.05
N ALA A 76 -3.31 2.30 1.43
CA ALA A 76 -2.88 3.66 1.18
C ALA A 76 -3.87 4.50 0.35
N CYS A 77 -4.73 3.86 -0.45
CA CYS A 77 -5.78 4.54 -1.21
C CYS A 77 -6.96 5.02 -0.35
N LEU A 78 -7.12 4.51 0.87
CA LEU A 78 -8.19 4.90 1.80
C LEU A 78 -7.67 5.65 3.02
N THR A 79 -6.39 5.57 3.33
CA THR A 79 -5.77 6.23 4.47
C THR A 79 -5.34 7.65 4.06
N SER A 80 -5.80 8.67 4.77
CA SER A 80 -5.46 10.06 4.48
C SER A 80 -4.14 10.49 5.11
N LEU A 81 -3.55 11.58 4.61
CA LEU A 81 -2.35 12.21 5.18
C LEU A 81 -2.55 12.57 6.65
N GLY A 82 -3.71 13.14 7.00
CA GLY A 82 -4.04 13.50 8.37
C GLY A 82 -4.10 12.30 9.32
N GLN A 83 -4.53 11.12 8.84
CA GLN A 83 -4.52 9.88 9.62
C GLN A 83 -3.10 9.31 9.81
N ALA A 84 -2.19 9.61 8.89
CA ALA A 84 -0.80 9.16 8.93
C ALA A 84 0.13 10.15 9.65
N GLN A 85 -0.36 11.35 9.97
CA GLN A 85 0.44 12.38 10.63
C GLN A 85 0.97 11.89 11.99
N GLY A 86 2.28 12.06 12.20
CA GLY A 86 2.96 11.65 13.43
C GLY A 86 3.18 10.14 13.57
N LYS A 87 2.78 9.33 12.60
CA LYS A 87 2.94 7.87 12.59
C LYS A 87 4.08 7.42 11.70
N GLN A 88 4.59 6.21 11.98
CA GLN A 88 5.62 5.57 11.17
C GLN A 88 4.98 4.86 9.97
N LEU A 89 5.26 5.35 8.77
CA LEU A 89 4.83 4.76 7.52
C LEU A 89 5.98 3.96 6.90
N THR A 90 5.77 2.68 6.64
CA THR A 90 6.72 1.84 5.91
C THR A 90 6.11 1.43 4.57
N THR A 91 6.83 1.71 3.50
CA THR A 91 6.49 1.29 2.14
C THR A 91 7.35 0.10 1.71
N ILE A 92 7.10 -0.46 0.53
CA ILE A 92 7.89 -1.58 0.00
C ILE A 92 9.38 -1.22 -0.18
N GLU A 93 9.69 0.04 -0.44
CA GLU A 93 11.06 0.54 -0.55
C GLU A 93 11.83 0.46 0.78
N GLY A 94 11.11 0.60 1.90
CA GLY A 94 11.67 0.52 3.24
C GLY A 94 11.44 -0.82 3.95
N LEU A 95 10.86 -1.81 3.26
CA LEU A 95 10.64 -3.12 3.86
C LEU A 95 11.97 -3.85 4.07
N ASP A 96 12.37 -4.02 5.34
CA ASP A 96 13.55 -4.79 5.74
C ASP A 96 13.13 -6.20 6.15
N ASN A 97 12.93 -7.08 5.17
CA ASN A 97 12.72 -8.51 5.36
C ASN A 97 13.30 -9.29 4.17
N GLN A 98 14.63 -9.40 4.16
CA GLN A 98 15.35 -10.06 3.06
C GLN A 98 14.99 -11.55 2.97
N LYS A 99 14.74 -12.22 4.09
CA LYS A 99 14.34 -13.63 4.12
C LYS A 99 13.01 -13.85 3.37
N LEU A 100 12.02 -12.98 3.60
CA LEU A 100 10.74 -13.05 2.89
C LEU A 100 10.93 -12.78 1.38
N LYS A 101 11.76 -11.78 1.02
CA LYS A 101 12.07 -11.47 -0.38
C LYS A 101 12.76 -12.65 -1.07
N ASN A 102 13.67 -13.33 -0.38
CA ASN A 102 14.34 -14.53 -0.90
C ASN A 102 13.34 -15.67 -1.13
N ALA A 103 12.44 -15.96 -0.18
CA ALA A 103 11.40 -16.95 -0.35
C ALA A 103 10.49 -16.64 -1.57
N TRP A 104 10.19 -15.36 -1.83
CA TRP A 104 9.47 -14.92 -3.03
C TRP A 104 10.23 -15.23 -4.32
N ALA A 105 11.55 -14.98 -4.34
CA ALA A 105 12.39 -15.27 -5.50
C ALA A 105 12.55 -16.77 -5.75
N GLU A 106 12.82 -17.56 -4.71
CA GLU A 106 12.98 -19.02 -4.77
C GLU A 106 11.74 -19.72 -5.34
N HIS A 107 10.55 -19.23 -4.99
CA HIS A 107 9.28 -19.74 -5.49
C HIS A 107 8.80 -19.11 -6.79
N ASN A 108 9.61 -18.24 -7.42
CA ASN A 108 9.27 -17.53 -8.66
C ASN A 108 7.88 -16.87 -8.58
N VAL A 109 7.56 -16.24 -7.45
CA VAL A 109 6.22 -15.71 -7.18
C VAL A 109 5.80 -14.65 -8.20
N PRO A 110 6.63 -13.64 -8.56
CA PRO A 110 6.23 -12.62 -9.51
C PRO A 110 6.02 -13.16 -10.93
N GLN A 111 4.94 -12.66 -11.60
CA GLN A 111 4.79 -12.80 -13.05
C GLN A 111 4.84 -11.40 -13.69
N CYS A 112 3.75 -10.62 -13.71
CA CYS A 112 3.83 -9.23 -14.16
C CYS A 112 4.47 -8.28 -13.14
N GLY A 113 4.51 -8.65 -11.87
CA GLY A 113 5.12 -7.89 -10.79
C GLY A 113 4.22 -6.81 -10.16
N TYR A 114 3.12 -6.42 -10.78
CA TYR A 114 2.34 -5.25 -10.36
C TYR A 114 1.80 -5.32 -8.93
N CYS A 115 1.24 -6.46 -8.52
CA CYS A 115 0.66 -6.63 -7.17
C CYS A 115 1.70 -6.97 -6.10
N GLN A 116 2.96 -7.24 -6.47
CA GLN A 116 3.93 -7.85 -5.57
C GLN A 116 4.32 -6.97 -4.39
N ALA A 117 4.37 -5.66 -4.57
CA ALA A 117 4.59 -4.74 -3.45
C ALA A 117 3.53 -4.92 -2.36
N GLY A 118 2.25 -4.87 -2.73
CA GLY A 118 1.15 -5.08 -1.79
C GLY A 118 1.12 -6.50 -1.19
N GLN A 119 1.44 -7.53 -1.99
CA GLN A 119 1.54 -8.91 -1.53
C GLN A 119 2.63 -9.06 -0.45
N LEU A 120 3.83 -8.54 -0.71
CA LEU A 120 4.96 -8.58 0.24
C LEU A 120 4.67 -7.77 1.51
N MET A 121 4.04 -6.60 1.41
CA MET A 121 3.66 -5.81 2.58
C MET A 121 2.64 -6.55 3.45
N SER A 122 1.63 -7.19 2.86
CA SER A 122 0.66 -8.00 3.60
C SER A 122 1.31 -9.23 4.23
N ALA A 123 2.17 -9.92 3.48
CA ALA A 123 2.92 -11.07 3.97
C ALA A 123 3.88 -10.71 5.12
N ALA A 124 4.57 -9.57 5.01
CA ALA A 124 5.48 -9.11 6.06
C ALA A 124 4.76 -8.80 7.37
N ALA A 125 3.56 -8.20 7.31
CA ALA A 125 2.73 -7.98 8.49
C ALA A 125 2.28 -9.32 9.12
N LEU A 126 1.91 -10.31 8.29
CA LEU A 126 1.54 -11.64 8.76
C LEU A 126 2.69 -12.31 9.51
N VAL A 127 3.89 -12.39 8.90
CA VAL A 127 5.02 -13.10 9.52
C VAL A 127 5.62 -12.35 10.72
N ALA A 128 5.42 -11.04 10.82
CA ALA A 128 5.78 -10.27 12.00
C ALA A 128 4.88 -10.61 13.22
N GLN A 129 3.60 -10.87 12.97
CA GLN A 129 2.64 -11.26 14.02
C GLN A 129 2.69 -12.77 14.32
N HIS A 130 2.91 -13.58 13.28
CA HIS A 130 2.95 -15.03 13.33
C HIS A 130 4.18 -15.52 12.58
N PRO A 131 5.33 -15.70 13.23
CA PRO A 131 6.56 -16.17 12.56
C PRO A 131 6.41 -17.52 11.86
N LYS A 132 5.54 -18.38 12.36
CA LYS A 132 5.15 -19.68 11.78
C LYS A 132 3.66 -19.70 11.48
N PRO A 133 3.19 -18.94 10.45
CA PRO A 133 1.76 -18.84 10.21
C PRO A 133 1.18 -20.18 9.74
N SER A 134 0.00 -20.53 10.26
CA SER A 134 -0.79 -21.66 9.78
C SER A 134 -1.32 -21.38 8.36
N GLU A 135 -1.75 -22.44 7.68
CA GLU A 135 -2.38 -22.29 6.36
C GLU A 135 -3.61 -21.38 6.39
N GLU A 136 -4.42 -21.46 7.45
CA GLU A 136 -5.59 -20.62 7.64
C GLU A 136 -5.21 -19.15 7.83
N GLN A 137 -4.15 -18.88 8.61
CA GLN A 137 -3.63 -17.53 8.80
C GLN A 137 -3.09 -16.94 7.49
N ILE A 138 -2.38 -17.76 6.68
CA ILE A 138 -1.90 -17.36 5.36
C ILE A 138 -3.08 -17.00 4.46
N ASN A 139 -4.07 -17.89 4.36
CA ASN A 139 -5.25 -17.68 3.52
C ASN A 139 -6.01 -16.41 3.94
N SER A 140 -6.22 -16.22 5.23
CA SER A 140 -6.92 -15.04 5.78
C SER A 140 -6.17 -13.75 5.49
N ALA A 141 -4.87 -13.67 5.83
CA ALA A 141 -4.08 -12.46 5.66
C ALA A 141 -3.89 -12.06 4.19
N MET A 142 -3.79 -13.05 3.28
CA MET A 142 -3.55 -12.81 1.86
C MET A 142 -4.83 -12.66 1.03
N SER A 143 -6.02 -12.97 1.56
CA SER A 143 -7.30 -12.94 0.85
C SER A 143 -7.66 -11.57 0.27
N GLY A 144 -7.21 -10.49 0.92
CA GLY A 144 -7.42 -9.10 0.47
C GLY A 144 -6.43 -8.61 -0.59
N ASN A 145 -5.63 -9.49 -1.20
CA ASN A 145 -4.61 -9.12 -2.19
C ASN A 145 -4.89 -9.83 -3.52
N ILE A 146 -5.29 -9.07 -4.55
CA ILE A 146 -5.65 -9.63 -5.86
C ILE A 146 -4.42 -9.74 -6.75
N CYS A 147 -4.22 -10.93 -7.33
CA CYS A 147 -3.22 -11.18 -8.36
C CYS A 147 -3.89 -11.65 -9.64
N ARG A 148 -3.92 -10.81 -10.68
CA ARG A 148 -4.55 -11.15 -11.97
C ARG A 148 -3.82 -12.26 -12.72
N CYS A 149 -2.53 -12.44 -12.45
CA CYS A 149 -1.72 -13.52 -13.00
C CYS A 149 -1.95 -14.88 -12.31
N GLY A 150 -2.72 -14.90 -11.21
CA GLY A 150 -3.08 -16.14 -10.51
C GLY A 150 -1.93 -16.80 -9.75
N THR A 151 -0.92 -16.05 -9.31
CA THR A 151 0.27 -16.63 -8.64
C THR A 151 0.03 -17.03 -7.18
N TYR A 152 -1.21 -17.16 -6.73
CA TYR A 152 -1.58 -17.50 -5.35
C TYR A 152 -0.93 -18.79 -4.81
N PRO A 153 -0.84 -19.90 -5.60
CA PRO A 153 -0.17 -21.10 -5.11
C PRO A 153 1.31 -20.87 -4.80
N ARG A 154 2.00 -20.04 -5.60
CA ARG A 154 3.40 -19.68 -5.39
C ARG A 154 3.58 -18.80 -4.16
N ILE A 155 2.70 -17.81 -3.94
CA ILE A 155 2.67 -16.97 -2.74
C ILE A 155 2.50 -17.84 -1.49
N LYS A 156 1.54 -18.76 -1.51
CA LYS A 156 1.29 -19.67 -0.39
C LYS A 156 2.51 -20.57 -0.12
N ALA A 157 3.10 -21.15 -1.15
CA ALA A 157 4.29 -21.99 -1.04
C ALA A 157 5.50 -21.21 -0.47
N ALA A 158 5.70 -19.95 -0.90
CA ALA A 158 6.75 -19.09 -0.38
C ALA A 158 6.57 -18.81 1.12
N LEU A 159 5.34 -18.53 1.58
CA LEU A 159 5.03 -18.30 2.99
C LEU A 159 5.17 -19.58 3.83
N GLN A 160 4.76 -20.73 3.31
CA GLN A 160 4.95 -22.03 3.97
C GLN A 160 6.45 -22.39 4.08
N ASN A 161 7.25 -22.08 3.06
CA ASN A 161 8.70 -22.26 3.10
C ASN A 161 9.36 -21.32 4.12
N TYR A 162 8.97 -20.06 4.12
CA TYR A 162 9.41 -19.09 5.13
C TYR A 162 9.17 -19.62 6.56
N ALA A 163 7.95 -20.10 6.83
CA ALA A 163 7.56 -20.62 8.14
C ALA A 163 8.41 -21.83 8.59
N LYS A 164 8.85 -22.70 7.66
CA LYS A 164 9.71 -23.86 7.96
C LYS A 164 11.13 -23.44 8.33
N GLN A 165 11.62 -22.33 7.81
CA GLN A 165 12.97 -21.83 8.08
C GLN A 165 13.08 -21.09 9.44
N GLU A 166 11.95 -20.86 10.14
CA GLU A 166 11.89 -20.29 11.49
C GLU A 166 11.96 -21.39 12.60
N GLY A 167 12.22 -22.63 12.24
CA GLY A 167 12.47 -23.77 13.13
C GLY A 167 13.93 -24.13 13.19
#